data_5bbc75528e49e8cfc08e9f02d9b5685f
#
_entry.id   5bbc75528e49e8cfc08e9f02d9b5685f
#
_cell.length_a   1.000
_cell.length_b   1.000
_cell.length_c   1.000
_cell.angle_alpha   90.00
_cell.angle_beta   90.00
_cell.angle_gamma   90.00
#
_symmetry.space_group_name_H-M   'P 1'
#
loop_
_entity.id
_entity.type
_entity.pdbx_description
1 polymer ?
#
loop_
_entity_poly.entity_id
_entity_poly.type
_entity_poly.pdbx_seq_one_letter_code
_entity_poly.pdbx_strand_id
1 'polypeptide(L)'
;MVEVNKTIEKRALSEAEELMAAINRDLLALEQAAREGRENAPIINELFRRAHSFKSLSDARGQTGLAEIAHEFENVLDGMRFGEIVAETQVLDTLFSCVDGFHHFLAFEGPDEKRMTKDIKDLLGALKNLIPKDSHASEAPISIIDLGPDMLSMLTQYEEHRLRETLLRGKKIFILRMSFPLADFDVGLASVEAIGEQLGEIICKLPSEDDEDMDKIGFDLVFTADFEVE
;
A
#
# COMPACT_ATOMS: atom_id res chain seq x y z
N MET A 1 3.64 24.25 25.22
CA MET A 1 2.85 23.76 24.07
C MET A 1 3.49 24.09 22.72
N VAL A 2 3.92 25.33 22.43
CA VAL A 2 4.51 25.74 21.14
C VAL A 2 5.82 24.98 20.83
N GLU A 3 6.66 24.72 21.81
CA GLU A 3 7.96 24.05 21.65
C GLU A 3 7.82 22.54 21.37
N VAL A 4 6.81 21.90 21.98
CA VAL A 4 6.48 20.49 21.74
C VAL A 4 5.95 20.31 20.32
N ASN A 5 5.10 21.21 19.83
CA ASN A 5 4.56 21.16 18.47
C ASN A 5 5.66 21.30 17.41
N LYS A 6 6.61 22.24 17.60
CA LYS A 6 7.76 22.40 16.69
C LYS A 6 8.66 21.14 16.65
N THR A 7 8.81 20.47 17.79
CA THR A 7 9.61 19.23 17.85
C THR A 7 8.93 18.09 17.10
N ILE A 8 7.61 17.96 17.24
CA ILE A 8 6.80 16.96 16.52
C ILE A 8 6.84 17.21 15.01
N GLU A 9 6.63 18.47 14.57
CA GLU A 9 6.69 18.85 13.18
C GLU A 9 8.07 18.58 12.54
N LYS A 10 9.15 18.93 13.26
CA LYS A 10 10.52 18.64 12.79
C LYS A 10 10.80 17.15 12.66
N ARG A 11 10.29 16.34 13.59
CA ARG A 11 10.45 14.89 13.54
C ARG A 11 9.68 14.28 12.37
N ALA A 12 8.43 14.70 12.15
CA ALA A 12 7.63 14.25 11.03
C ALA A 12 8.22 14.67 9.68
N LEU A 13 8.86 15.85 9.59
CA LEU A 13 9.57 16.27 8.38
C LEU A 13 10.79 15.38 8.12
N SER A 14 11.59 15.10 9.15
CA SER A 14 12.75 14.20 9.02
C SER A 14 12.34 12.79 8.59
N GLU A 15 11.24 12.27 9.12
CA GLU A 15 10.70 10.97 8.74
C GLU A 15 10.23 10.96 7.26
N ALA A 16 9.58 12.03 6.81
CA ALA A 16 9.19 12.18 5.40
C ALA A 16 10.42 12.22 4.47
N GLU A 17 11.47 12.95 4.83
CA GLU A 17 12.73 13.01 4.08
C GLU A 17 13.42 11.63 3.99
N GLU A 18 13.43 10.87 5.09
CA GLU A 18 13.98 9.51 5.13
C GLU A 18 13.19 8.55 4.23
N LEU A 19 11.86 8.62 4.27
CA LEU A 19 10.98 7.83 3.39
C LEU A 19 11.22 8.15 1.92
N MET A 20 11.30 9.43 1.56
CA MET A 20 11.58 9.83 0.17
C MET A 20 12.94 9.37 -0.31
N ALA A 21 13.98 9.50 0.51
CA ALA A 21 15.31 9.00 0.18
C ALA A 21 15.31 7.48 -0.01
N ALA A 22 14.50 6.75 0.75
CA ALA A 22 14.33 5.32 0.60
C ALA A 22 13.55 4.96 -0.68
N ILE A 23 12.44 5.65 -0.98
CA ILE A 23 11.67 5.49 -2.23
C ILE A 23 12.58 5.74 -3.44
N ASN A 24 13.39 6.80 -3.42
CA ASN A 24 14.30 7.11 -4.53
C ASN A 24 15.35 6.01 -4.74
N ARG A 25 15.92 5.45 -3.66
CA ARG A 25 16.85 4.31 -3.76
C ARG A 25 16.18 3.08 -4.37
N ASP A 26 14.96 2.78 -3.97
CA ASP A 26 14.24 1.62 -4.48
C ASP A 26 13.82 1.81 -5.94
N LEU A 27 13.46 3.02 -6.36
CA LEU A 27 13.20 3.34 -7.77
C LEU A 27 14.46 3.13 -8.64
N LEU A 28 15.63 3.55 -8.17
CA LEU A 28 16.89 3.30 -8.86
C LEU A 28 17.19 1.81 -8.96
N ALA A 29 16.93 1.05 -7.90
CA ALA A 29 17.09 -0.40 -7.91
C ALA A 29 16.09 -1.08 -8.87
N LEU A 30 14.85 -0.58 -8.94
CA LEU A 30 13.82 -1.05 -9.86
C LEU A 30 14.22 -0.78 -11.32
N GLU A 31 14.71 0.42 -11.61
CA GLU A 31 15.20 0.79 -12.94
C GLU A 31 16.35 -0.14 -13.39
N GLN A 32 17.29 -0.39 -12.49
CA GLN A 32 18.40 -1.30 -12.77
C GLN A 32 17.90 -2.74 -13.00
N ALA A 33 17.01 -3.25 -12.15
CA ALA A 33 16.44 -4.59 -12.29
C ALA A 33 15.68 -4.73 -13.63
N ALA A 34 14.89 -3.73 -14.01
CA ALA A 34 14.16 -3.70 -15.27
C ALA A 34 15.11 -3.73 -16.48
N ARG A 35 16.18 -2.94 -16.47
CA ARG A 35 17.21 -2.94 -17.53
C ARG A 35 17.93 -4.27 -17.67
N GLU A 36 18.15 -4.96 -16.56
CA GLU A 36 18.85 -6.24 -16.53
C GLU A 36 17.93 -7.45 -16.71
N GLY A 37 16.61 -7.23 -16.85
CA GLY A 37 15.63 -8.31 -16.96
C GLY A 37 15.53 -9.18 -15.71
N ARG A 38 15.90 -8.64 -14.52
CA ARG A 38 15.82 -9.34 -13.24
C ARG A 38 14.41 -9.23 -12.65
N GLU A 39 14.10 -10.14 -11.75
CA GLU A 39 12.88 -10.08 -10.95
C GLU A 39 12.82 -8.77 -10.16
N ASN A 40 11.68 -8.08 -10.24
CA ASN A 40 11.46 -6.77 -9.62
C ASN A 40 10.36 -6.74 -8.57
N ALA A 41 9.59 -7.84 -8.42
CA ALA A 41 8.47 -7.91 -7.48
C ALA A 41 8.84 -7.56 -6.02
N PRO A 42 9.95 -8.02 -5.43
CA PRO A 42 10.32 -7.63 -4.07
C PRO A 42 10.58 -6.12 -3.93
N ILE A 43 11.18 -5.50 -4.97
CA ILE A 43 11.48 -4.06 -4.97
C ILE A 43 10.18 -3.26 -5.04
N ILE A 44 9.25 -3.67 -5.92
CA ILE A 44 7.94 -3.01 -6.07
C ILE A 44 7.14 -3.11 -4.77
N ASN A 45 7.17 -4.25 -4.09
CA ASN A 45 6.49 -4.43 -2.80
C ASN A 45 7.04 -3.49 -1.72
N GLU A 46 8.35 -3.29 -1.68
CA GLU A 46 8.97 -2.40 -0.71
C GLU A 46 8.69 -0.93 -1.04
N LEU A 47 8.73 -0.55 -2.32
CA LEU A 47 8.32 0.77 -2.80
C LEU A 47 6.87 1.08 -2.38
N PHE A 48 5.97 0.13 -2.59
CA PHE A 48 4.58 0.27 -2.21
C PHE A 48 4.42 0.57 -0.71
N ARG A 49 5.07 -0.23 0.17
CA ARG A 49 5.01 -0.02 1.63
C ARG A 49 5.50 1.38 2.02
N ARG A 50 6.57 1.86 1.41
CA ARG A 50 7.13 3.19 1.68
C ARG A 50 6.23 4.31 1.18
N ALA A 51 5.64 4.16 0.00
CA ALA A 51 4.67 5.10 -0.55
C ALA A 51 3.44 5.21 0.35
N HIS A 52 2.94 4.08 0.83
CA HIS A 52 1.83 4.03 1.79
C HIS A 52 2.16 4.75 3.12
N SER A 53 3.35 4.52 3.66
CA SER A 53 3.81 5.23 4.86
C SER A 53 3.91 6.74 4.61
N PHE A 54 4.42 7.15 3.43
CA PHE A 54 4.54 8.56 3.06
C PHE A 54 3.16 9.22 2.87
N LYS A 55 2.20 8.54 2.25
CA LYS A 55 0.81 9.00 2.14
C LYS A 55 0.20 9.25 3.53
N SER A 56 0.28 8.26 4.42
CA SER A 56 -0.26 8.35 5.78
C SER A 56 0.36 9.51 6.58
N LEU A 57 1.66 9.73 6.41
CA LEU A 57 2.37 10.85 7.05
C LEU A 57 1.92 12.20 6.48
N SER A 58 1.71 12.29 5.15
CA SER A 58 1.23 13.49 4.46
C SER A 58 -0.20 13.84 4.89
N ASP A 59 -1.08 12.86 5.02
CA ASP A 59 -2.45 13.02 5.53
C ASP A 59 -2.45 13.53 6.98
N ALA A 60 -1.64 12.91 7.85
CA ALA A 60 -1.51 13.33 9.25
C ALA A 60 -1.02 14.78 9.41
N ARG A 61 -0.29 15.30 8.41
CA ARG A 61 0.17 16.69 8.34
C ARG A 61 -0.80 17.65 7.64
N GLY A 62 -1.94 17.15 7.15
CA GLY A 62 -2.91 17.92 6.39
C GLY A 62 -2.44 18.35 5.00
N GLN A 63 -1.40 17.69 4.46
CA GLN A 63 -0.85 17.96 3.12
C GLN A 63 -1.63 17.16 2.06
N THR A 64 -2.90 17.48 1.88
CA THR A 64 -3.83 16.72 1.02
C THR A 64 -3.32 16.51 -0.40
N GLY A 65 -2.69 17.52 -1.01
CA GLY A 65 -2.16 17.39 -2.37
C GLY A 65 -1.01 16.38 -2.48
N LEU A 66 -0.15 16.30 -1.46
CA LEU A 66 0.90 15.27 -1.38
C LEU A 66 0.31 13.88 -1.16
N ALA A 67 -0.68 13.76 -0.30
CA ALA A 67 -1.37 12.51 -0.03
C ALA A 67 -2.08 11.99 -1.30
N GLU A 68 -2.70 12.89 -2.10
CA GLU A 68 -3.30 12.51 -3.38
C GLU A 68 -2.26 11.99 -4.39
N ILE A 69 -1.10 12.66 -4.53
CA ILE A 69 -0.03 12.17 -5.42
C ILE A 69 0.50 10.83 -4.92
N ALA A 70 0.73 10.68 -3.60
CA ALA A 70 1.21 9.43 -3.02
C ALA A 70 0.20 8.29 -3.23
N HIS A 71 -1.10 8.57 -3.18
CA HIS A 71 -2.15 7.60 -3.46
C HIS A 71 -2.11 7.13 -4.93
N GLU A 72 -2.03 8.05 -5.89
CA GLU A 72 -1.93 7.65 -7.30
C GLU A 72 -0.60 6.96 -7.61
N PHE A 73 0.47 7.31 -6.91
CA PHE A 73 1.75 6.61 -6.98
C PHE A 73 1.61 5.15 -6.48
N GLU A 74 0.90 4.90 -5.37
CA GLU A 74 0.55 3.56 -4.89
C GLU A 74 -0.24 2.78 -5.94
N ASN A 75 -1.23 3.40 -6.59
CA ASN A 75 -2.05 2.76 -7.62
C ASN A 75 -1.20 2.30 -8.82
N VAL A 76 -0.21 3.08 -9.24
CA VAL A 76 0.75 2.67 -10.28
C VAL A 76 1.60 1.49 -9.83
N LEU A 77 2.10 1.51 -8.59
CA LEU A 77 2.89 0.40 -8.03
C LEU A 77 2.06 -0.88 -7.90
N ASP A 78 0.79 -0.77 -7.56
CA ASP A 78 -0.13 -1.91 -7.55
C ASP A 78 -0.33 -2.48 -8.95
N GLY A 79 -0.58 -1.64 -9.95
CA GLY A 79 -0.64 -2.08 -11.34
C GLY A 79 0.65 -2.80 -11.78
N MET A 80 1.81 -2.35 -11.29
CA MET A 80 3.09 -3.03 -11.54
C MET A 80 3.20 -4.37 -10.81
N ARG A 81 2.74 -4.48 -9.56
CA ARG A 81 2.71 -5.73 -8.79
C ARG A 81 1.86 -6.78 -9.47
N PHE A 82 0.78 -6.36 -10.08
CA PHE A 82 -0.15 -7.23 -10.79
C PHE A 82 0.23 -7.48 -12.24
N GLY A 83 1.32 -6.87 -12.72
CA GLY A 83 1.78 -7.06 -14.11
C GLY A 83 0.93 -6.33 -15.15
N GLU A 84 0.04 -5.43 -14.73
CA GLU A 84 -0.78 -4.59 -15.60
C GLU A 84 0.03 -3.40 -16.15
N ILE A 85 1.00 -2.94 -15.35
CA ILE A 85 1.93 -1.86 -15.69
C ILE A 85 3.34 -2.45 -15.67
N VAL A 86 4.05 -2.31 -16.79
CA VAL A 86 5.44 -2.75 -16.90
C VAL A 86 6.38 -1.61 -16.51
N ALA A 87 7.52 -1.94 -15.87
CA ALA A 87 8.55 -0.97 -15.47
C ALA A 87 9.32 -0.43 -16.69
N GLU A 88 8.61 0.21 -17.63
CA GLU A 88 9.17 0.87 -18.79
C GLU A 88 9.73 2.26 -18.44
N THR A 89 10.60 2.79 -19.29
CA THR A 89 11.25 4.08 -19.09
C THR A 89 10.24 5.20 -18.77
N GLN A 90 9.13 5.27 -19.51
CA GLN A 90 8.10 6.30 -19.27
C GLN A 90 7.46 6.20 -17.91
N VAL A 91 7.20 4.99 -17.42
CA VAL A 91 6.62 4.74 -16.08
C VAL A 91 7.61 5.18 -15.02
N LEU A 92 8.87 4.76 -15.13
CA LEU A 92 9.92 5.09 -14.19
C LEU A 92 10.20 6.60 -14.14
N ASP A 93 10.28 7.27 -15.30
CA ASP A 93 10.47 8.74 -15.38
C ASP A 93 9.33 9.49 -14.69
N THR A 94 8.09 9.01 -14.82
CA THR A 94 6.94 9.59 -14.12
C THR A 94 7.04 9.40 -12.62
N LEU A 95 7.40 8.20 -12.16
CA LEU A 95 7.60 7.93 -10.73
C LEU A 95 8.75 8.77 -10.13
N PHE A 96 9.87 8.92 -10.83
CA PHE A 96 10.95 9.82 -10.41
C PHE A 96 10.49 11.27 -10.33
N SER A 97 9.72 11.75 -11.32
CA SER A 97 9.16 13.10 -11.31
C SER A 97 8.25 13.35 -10.11
N CYS A 98 7.51 12.31 -9.66
CA CYS A 98 6.70 12.41 -8.44
C CYS A 98 7.57 12.53 -7.19
N VAL A 99 8.67 11.80 -7.08
CA VAL A 99 9.61 11.90 -5.95
C VAL A 99 10.25 13.29 -5.90
N ASP A 100 10.64 13.85 -7.03
CA ASP A 100 11.13 15.24 -7.13
C ASP A 100 10.05 16.23 -6.68
N GLY A 101 8.80 16.01 -7.08
CA GLY A 101 7.64 16.76 -6.63
C GLY A 101 7.45 16.69 -5.11
N PHE A 102 7.56 15.51 -4.51
CA PHE A 102 7.47 15.33 -3.07
C PHE A 102 8.52 16.16 -2.33
N HIS A 103 9.79 16.14 -2.77
CA HIS A 103 10.86 16.98 -2.21
C HIS A 103 10.53 18.46 -2.31
N HIS A 104 10.06 18.91 -3.48
CA HIS A 104 9.71 20.31 -3.69
C HIS A 104 8.56 20.75 -2.77
N PHE A 105 7.50 19.96 -2.66
CA PHE A 105 6.32 20.31 -1.88
C PHE A 105 6.56 20.24 -0.36
N LEU A 106 7.40 19.34 0.11
CA LEU A 106 7.76 19.26 1.53
C LEU A 106 8.61 20.45 1.99
N ALA A 107 9.48 20.93 1.12
CA ALA A 107 10.35 22.09 1.40
C ALA A 107 9.63 23.43 1.22
N PHE A 108 8.40 23.43 0.70
CA PHE A 108 7.69 24.66 0.34
C PHE A 108 6.97 25.28 1.55
N GLU A 109 7.46 26.41 2.01
CA GLU A 109 6.85 27.27 3.04
C GLU A 109 6.33 28.63 2.47
N GLY A 110 6.00 28.70 1.18
CA GLY A 110 5.78 29.98 0.50
C GLY A 110 4.35 30.23 0.01
N PRO A 111 4.04 31.49 -0.41
CA PRO A 111 2.69 31.92 -0.80
C PRO A 111 2.25 31.55 -2.23
N ASP A 112 3.02 30.74 -2.96
CA ASP A 112 2.73 30.44 -4.38
C ASP A 112 1.82 29.19 -4.55
N GLU A 113 0.68 29.24 -3.87
CA GLU A 113 -0.34 28.19 -3.84
C GLU A 113 -0.86 27.81 -5.25
N LYS A 114 -0.90 28.77 -6.18
CA LYS A 114 -1.37 28.52 -7.55
C LYS A 114 -0.41 27.68 -8.37
N ARG A 115 0.89 27.91 -8.23
CA ARG A 115 1.92 27.15 -8.93
C ARG A 115 1.98 25.73 -8.38
N MET A 116 1.99 25.59 -7.08
CA MET A 116 1.95 24.30 -6.37
C MET A 116 0.71 23.48 -6.79
N THR A 117 -0.47 24.12 -6.87
CA THR A 117 -1.70 23.44 -7.32
C THR A 117 -1.61 22.95 -8.76
N LYS A 118 -0.92 23.70 -9.64
CA LYS A 118 -0.72 23.30 -11.03
C LYS A 118 0.22 22.10 -11.11
N ASP A 119 1.37 22.16 -10.44
CA ASP A 119 2.38 21.09 -10.47
C ASP A 119 1.82 19.79 -9.89
N ILE A 120 1.01 19.86 -8.83
CA ILE A 120 0.26 18.71 -8.27
C ILE A 120 -0.68 18.12 -9.33
N LYS A 121 -1.48 18.94 -10.01
CA LYS A 121 -2.41 18.49 -11.05
C LYS A 121 -1.71 17.83 -12.23
N ASP A 122 -0.58 18.37 -12.64
CA ASP A 122 0.21 17.84 -13.75
C ASP A 122 0.78 16.46 -13.39
N LEU A 123 1.30 16.27 -12.16
CA LEU A 123 1.78 14.98 -11.67
C LEU A 123 0.63 13.96 -11.52
N LEU A 124 -0.48 14.35 -10.93
CA LEU A 124 -1.68 13.50 -10.83
C LEU A 124 -2.18 13.05 -12.20
N GLY A 125 -2.20 13.97 -13.17
CA GLY A 125 -2.57 13.65 -14.54
C GLY A 125 -1.61 12.66 -15.19
N ALA A 126 -0.31 12.82 -14.96
CA ALA A 126 0.72 11.92 -15.48
C ALA A 126 0.57 10.50 -14.89
N LEU A 127 0.40 10.37 -13.57
CA LEU A 127 0.18 9.08 -12.90
C LEU A 127 -1.08 8.38 -13.39
N LYS A 128 -2.22 9.10 -13.43
CA LYS A 128 -3.51 8.55 -13.92
C LYS A 128 -3.46 8.06 -15.36
N ASN A 129 -2.62 8.67 -16.19
CA ASN A 129 -2.45 8.23 -17.58
C ASN A 129 -1.64 6.92 -17.70
N LEU A 130 -0.89 6.52 -16.68
CA LEU A 130 -0.17 5.24 -16.64
C LEU A 130 -1.09 4.08 -16.29
N ILE A 131 -2.17 4.35 -15.57
CA ILE A 131 -3.11 3.33 -15.13
C ILE A 131 -4.04 2.99 -16.30
N PRO A 132 -4.15 1.72 -16.71
CA PRO A 132 -5.05 1.31 -17.76
C PRO A 132 -6.50 1.71 -17.43
N LYS A 133 -7.23 2.29 -18.36
CA LYS A 133 -8.60 2.78 -18.12
C LYS A 133 -9.59 1.69 -17.71
N ASP A 134 -9.27 0.45 -18.04
CA ASP A 134 -10.08 -0.71 -17.69
C ASP A 134 -9.75 -1.30 -16.31
N SER A 135 -8.64 -0.90 -15.68
CA SER A 135 -8.25 -1.37 -14.35
C SER A 135 -9.11 -0.78 -13.21
N HIS A 136 -9.75 0.38 -13.44
CA HIS A 136 -10.69 0.99 -12.48
C HIS A 136 -12.16 0.62 -12.72
N ALA A 137 -12.46 -0.15 -13.77
CA ALA A 137 -13.83 -0.42 -14.21
C ALA A 137 -14.49 -1.61 -13.51
N SER A 138 -13.90 -2.12 -12.44
CA SER A 138 -14.47 -3.28 -11.79
C SER A 138 -14.89 -3.01 -10.36
N GLU A 139 -16.09 -2.51 -10.23
CA GLU A 139 -16.93 -2.64 -9.05
C GLU A 139 -17.39 -4.11 -8.89
N ALA A 140 -16.45 -5.06 -8.76
CA ALA A 140 -16.85 -6.35 -8.24
C ALA A 140 -17.34 -6.11 -6.80
N PRO A 141 -18.61 -6.35 -6.50
CA PRO A 141 -19.09 -6.11 -5.16
C PRO A 141 -18.37 -7.11 -4.21
N ILE A 142 -17.66 -6.58 -3.22
CA ILE A 142 -17.02 -7.39 -2.15
C ILE A 142 -18.08 -8.23 -1.42
N SER A 143 -19.35 -7.87 -1.54
CA SER A 143 -20.48 -8.67 -1.06
C SER A 143 -20.56 -10.10 -1.64
N ILE A 144 -19.74 -10.44 -2.62
CA ILE A 144 -19.59 -11.83 -3.12
C ILE A 144 -18.74 -12.69 -2.16
N ILE A 145 -17.89 -12.06 -1.33
CA ILE A 145 -17.16 -12.74 -0.27
C ILE A 145 -18.04 -12.67 0.98
N ASP A 146 -18.27 -13.80 1.60
CA ASP A 146 -18.98 -13.90 2.88
C ASP A 146 -18.07 -13.43 4.04
N LEU A 147 -17.57 -12.20 3.90
CA LEU A 147 -16.95 -11.43 4.96
C LEU A 147 -18.08 -10.74 5.69
N GLY A 148 -18.28 -11.03 6.96
CA GLY A 148 -19.24 -10.33 7.79
C GLY A 148 -19.06 -8.81 7.70
N PRO A 149 -20.14 -8.01 7.91
CA PRO A 149 -20.08 -6.55 7.80
C PRO A 149 -19.00 -5.92 8.70
N ASP A 150 -18.70 -6.53 9.82
CA ASP A 150 -17.70 -6.09 10.78
C ASP A 150 -16.29 -6.24 10.21
N MET A 151 -15.97 -7.36 9.58
CA MET A 151 -14.69 -7.56 8.87
C MET A 151 -14.52 -6.58 7.72
N LEU A 152 -15.56 -6.32 6.95
CA LEU A 152 -15.49 -5.34 5.84
C LEU A 152 -15.20 -3.93 6.35
N SER A 153 -15.70 -3.56 7.52
CA SER A 153 -15.45 -2.25 8.12
C SER A 153 -14.03 -2.07 8.65
N MET A 154 -13.31 -3.15 8.92
CA MET A 154 -11.92 -3.16 9.40
C MET A 154 -10.90 -3.12 8.27
N LEU A 155 -11.31 -3.44 7.03
CA LEU A 155 -10.42 -3.41 5.88
C LEU A 155 -9.94 -1.98 5.59
N THR A 156 -8.65 -1.84 5.38
CA THR A 156 -8.12 -0.62 4.77
C THR A 156 -8.55 -0.55 3.30
N GLN A 157 -8.57 0.64 2.72
CA GLN A 157 -8.85 0.81 1.28
C GLN A 157 -7.94 -0.06 0.40
N TYR A 158 -6.70 -0.24 0.83
CA TYR A 158 -5.72 -1.10 0.16
C TYR A 158 -6.11 -2.58 0.20
N GLU A 159 -6.47 -3.10 1.37
CA GLU A 159 -6.89 -4.50 1.53
C GLU A 159 -8.20 -4.77 0.78
N GLU A 160 -9.12 -3.80 0.81
CA GLU A 160 -10.34 -3.84 0.04
C GLU A 160 -10.06 -3.90 -1.47
N HIS A 161 -9.14 -3.08 -1.97
CA HIS A 161 -8.73 -3.10 -3.38
C HIS A 161 -8.09 -4.44 -3.75
N ARG A 162 -7.17 -4.96 -2.95
CA ARG A 162 -6.55 -6.28 -3.17
C ARG A 162 -7.56 -7.43 -3.21
N LEU A 163 -8.56 -7.40 -2.34
CA LEU A 163 -9.64 -8.39 -2.35
C LEU A 163 -10.43 -8.33 -3.66
N ARG A 164 -10.79 -7.12 -4.11
CA ARG A 164 -11.51 -6.91 -5.38
C ARG A 164 -10.71 -7.44 -6.57
N GLU A 165 -9.46 -7.06 -6.67
CA GLU A 165 -8.57 -7.53 -7.74
C GLU A 165 -8.41 -9.05 -7.75
N THR A 166 -8.26 -9.67 -6.58
CA THR A 166 -8.18 -11.11 -6.43
C THR A 166 -9.44 -11.82 -6.96
N LEU A 167 -10.62 -11.26 -6.63
CA LEU A 167 -11.91 -11.77 -7.14
C LEU A 167 -12.02 -11.65 -8.65
N LEU A 168 -11.62 -10.50 -9.20
CA LEU A 168 -11.68 -10.25 -10.64
C LEU A 168 -10.81 -11.18 -11.45
N ARG A 169 -9.68 -11.59 -10.87
CA ARG A 169 -8.78 -12.59 -11.47
C ARG A 169 -9.30 -14.01 -11.33
N GLY A 170 -10.46 -14.19 -10.71
CA GLY A 170 -11.05 -15.51 -10.47
C GLY A 170 -10.26 -16.38 -9.49
N LYS A 171 -9.35 -15.78 -8.70
CA LYS A 171 -8.63 -16.49 -7.67
C LYS A 171 -9.55 -16.79 -6.48
N LYS A 172 -9.32 -17.91 -5.82
CA LYS A 172 -10.05 -18.26 -4.60
C LYS A 172 -9.47 -17.52 -3.41
N ILE A 173 -10.35 -17.01 -2.56
CA ILE A 173 -9.99 -16.35 -1.31
C ILE A 173 -10.34 -17.30 -0.17
N PHE A 174 -9.42 -17.47 0.74
CA PHE A 174 -9.54 -18.30 1.92
C PHE A 174 -9.45 -17.44 3.17
N ILE A 175 -10.23 -17.77 4.17
CA ILE A 175 -10.20 -17.16 5.49
C ILE A 175 -9.81 -18.26 6.48
N LEU A 176 -8.64 -18.08 7.11
CA LEU A 176 -8.18 -18.96 8.17
C LEU A 176 -8.39 -18.27 9.51
N ARG A 177 -9.39 -18.76 10.25
CA ARG A 177 -9.69 -18.28 11.59
C ARG A 177 -8.83 -19.00 12.62
N MET A 178 -8.19 -18.24 13.49
CA MET A 178 -7.23 -18.74 14.47
C MET A 178 -7.40 -18.06 15.81
N SER A 179 -7.04 -18.79 16.86
CA SER A 179 -7.03 -18.26 18.22
C SER A 179 -5.80 -18.77 18.95
N PHE A 180 -5.07 -17.90 19.61
CA PHE A 180 -3.84 -18.19 20.33
C PHE A 180 -3.95 -17.77 21.79
N PRO A 181 -3.40 -18.54 22.75
CA PRO A 181 -3.19 -18.05 24.09
C PRO A 181 -2.35 -16.77 24.07
N LEU A 182 -2.68 -15.80 24.92
CA LEU A 182 -2.00 -14.51 24.97
C LEU A 182 -0.48 -14.66 25.15
N ALA A 183 -0.02 -15.69 25.87
CA ALA A 183 1.39 -15.95 26.11
C ALA A 183 2.17 -16.43 24.87
N ASP A 184 1.50 -17.08 23.91
CA ASP A 184 2.13 -17.70 22.74
C ASP A 184 1.74 -16.99 21.44
N PHE A 185 1.07 -15.85 21.54
CA PHE A 185 0.48 -15.14 20.42
C PHE A 185 1.50 -14.79 19.33
N ASP A 186 2.65 -14.16 19.70
CA ASP A 186 3.66 -13.72 18.73
C ASP A 186 4.28 -14.89 17.96
N VAL A 187 4.52 -16.01 18.65
CA VAL A 187 5.13 -17.21 18.05
C VAL A 187 4.12 -17.93 17.15
N GLY A 188 2.87 -18.02 17.61
CA GLY A 188 1.79 -18.61 16.85
C GLY A 188 1.50 -17.85 15.57
N LEU A 189 1.35 -16.55 15.66
CA LEU A 189 1.08 -15.68 14.51
C LEU A 189 2.23 -15.77 13.47
N ALA A 190 3.49 -15.62 13.90
CA ALA A 190 4.64 -15.72 13.00
C ALA A 190 4.73 -17.08 12.29
N SER A 191 4.36 -18.17 12.98
CA SER A 191 4.36 -19.52 12.40
C SER A 191 3.30 -19.67 11.32
N VAL A 192 2.13 -19.11 11.53
CA VAL A 192 1.03 -19.17 10.56
C VAL A 192 1.28 -18.23 9.37
N GLU A 193 1.87 -17.08 9.59
CA GLU A 193 2.31 -16.18 8.51
C GLU A 193 3.28 -16.88 7.57
N ALA A 194 4.30 -17.53 8.13
CA ALA A 194 5.27 -18.29 7.34
C ALA A 194 4.64 -19.45 6.54
N ILE A 195 3.58 -20.09 7.08
CA ILE A 195 2.82 -21.10 6.35
C ILE A 195 1.95 -20.44 5.27
N GLY A 196 1.26 -19.34 5.61
CA GLY A 196 0.40 -18.60 4.69
C GLY A 196 1.17 -18.10 3.46
N GLU A 197 2.39 -17.59 3.65
CA GLU A 197 3.28 -17.15 2.56
C GLU A 197 3.73 -18.31 1.65
N GLN A 198 3.81 -19.54 2.18
CA GLN A 198 4.11 -20.73 1.38
C GLN A 198 2.91 -21.24 0.59
N LEU A 199 1.69 -21.02 1.10
CA LEU A 199 0.45 -21.49 0.49
C LEU A 199 -0.07 -20.52 -0.58
N GLY A 200 0.23 -19.22 -0.44
CA GLY A 200 -0.25 -18.21 -1.35
C GLY A 200 0.08 -16.78 -0.90
N GLU A 201 -0.68 -15.82 -1.36
CA GLU A 201 -0.49 -14.41 -1.02
C GLU A 201 -1.43 -14.01 0.12
N ILE A 202 -0.86 -13.52 1.24
CA ILE A 202 -1.64 -12.96 2.35
C ILE A 202 -2.17 -11.58 1.95
N ILE A 203 -3.48 -11.40 2.03
CA ILE A 203 -4.17 -10.16 1.68
C ILE A 203 -4.27 -9.24 2.91
N CYS A 204 -4.84 -9.75 4.00
CA CYS A 204 -4.95 -9.01 5.25
C CYS A 204 -5.01 -9.93 6.47
N LYS A 205 -4.83 -9.31 7.64
CA LYS A 205 -4.95 -9.93 8.96
C LYS A 205 -5.91 -9.08 9.78
N LEU A 206 -6.98 -9.67 10.23
CA LEU A 206 -8.03 -8.96 10.96
C LEU A 206 -8.17 -9.58 12.37
N PRO A 207 -8.40 -8.78 13.41
CA PRO A 207 -8.76 -9.32 14.70
C PRO A 207 -10.10 -10.02 14.58
N SER A 208 -10.24 -11.21 15.20
CA SER A 208 -11.50 -11.95 15.25
C SER A 208 -12.27 -11.58 16.52
N GLU A 209 -13.56 -11.30 16.38
CA GLU A 209 -14.45 -10.97 17.50
C GLU A 209 -15.00 -12.21 18.21
N ASP A 210 -14.79 -13.42 17.67
CA ASP A 210 -15.44 -14.64 18.14
C ASP A 210 -14.77 -15.32 19.35
N ASP A 211 -13.79 -14.70 20.00
CA ASP A 211 -13.17 -15.29 21.19
C ASP A 211 -13.93 -14.91 22.46
N GLU A 212 -14.82 -15.81 22.92
CA GLU A 212 -15.43 -15.72 24.26
C GLU A 212 -14.42 -15.94 25.41
N ASP A 213 -13.18 -16.34 25.09
CA ASP A 213 -12.14 -16.68 26.06
C ASP A 213 -11.16 -15.50 26.22
N MET A 214 -11.23 -14.80 27.35
CA MET A 214 -10.41 -13.62 27.68
C MET A 214 -8.90 -13.90 27.72
N ASP A 215 -8.48 -15.16 27.74
CA ASP A 215 -7.07 -15.57 27.76
C ASP A 215 -6.50 -15.84 26.35
N LYS A 216 -7.29 -15.64 25.30
CA LYS A 216 -6.90 -15.85 23.91
C LYS A 216 -7.09 -14.61 23.05
N ILE A 217 -6.32 -14.54 21.98
CA ILE A 217 -6.48 -13.53 20.92
C ILE A 217 -6.82 -14.26 19.63
N GLY A 218 -7.98 -13.91 19.05
CA GLY A 218 -8.45 -14.43 17.77
C GLY A 218 -7.98 -13.57 16.59
N PHE A 219 -7.64 -14.24 15.48
CA PHE A 219 -7.26 -13.60 14.22
C PHE A 219 -7.84 -14.34 13.03
N ASP A 220 -8.26 -13.55 12.05
CA ASP A 220 -8.65 -14.03 10.74
C ASP A 220 -7.57 -13.65 9.72
N LEU A 221 -6.91 -14.66 9.12
CA LEU A 221 -5.96 -14.48 8.04
C LEU A 221 -6.67 -14.67 6.71
N VAL A 222 -6.75 -13.61 5.91
CA VAL A 222 -7.33 -13.65 4.57
C VAL A 222 -6.21 -13.80 3.55
N PHE A 223 -6.25 -14.86 2.75
CA PHE A 223 -5.21 -15.14 1.76
C PHE A 223 -5.79 -15.75 0.48
N THR A 224 -5.03 -15.66 -0.61
CA THR A 224 -5.35 -16.32 -1.87
C THR A 224 -4.40 -17.48 -2.10
N ALA A 225 -4.89 -18.56 -2.67
CA ALA A 225 -4.08 -19.71 -3.04
C ALA A 225 -4.59 -20.33 -4.35
N ASP A 226 -3.67 -20.95 -5.08
CA ASP A 226 -3.95 -21.57 -6.38
C ASP A 226 -4.29 -23.08 -6.26
N PHE A 227 -4.59 -23.58 -5.05
CA PHE A 227 -4.97 -24.97 -4.83
C PHE A 227 -6.48 -25.11 -4.60
N GLU A 228 -7.00 -26.31 -4.90
CA GLU A 228 -8.36 -26.70 -4.54
C GLU A 228 -8.35 -27.36 -3.17
N VAL A 229 -9.22 -26.90 -2.28
CA VAL A 229 -9.51 -27.59 -1.02
C VAL A 229 -10.50 -28.69 -1.36
N GLU A 230 -10.09 -29.96 -1.17
CA GLU A 230 -10.97 -31.15 -1.26
C GLU A 230 -11.92 -31.24 -0.06
#